data_18510d7aedd160f5195280e071fa1823
#
_entry.id   18510d7aedd160f5195280e071fa1823
#
_cell.length_a   1.000
_cell.length_b   1.000
_cell.length_c   1.000
_cell.angle_alpha   90.00
_cell.angle_beta   90.00
_cell.angle_gamma   90.00
#
_symmetry.space_group_name_H-M   'P 1'
#
loop_
_entity.id
_entity.type
_entity.pdbx_description
1 polymer ?
#
loop_
_entity_poly.entity_id
_entity_poly.type
_entity_poly.pdbx_seq_one_letter_code
_entity_poly.pdbx_strand_id
1 'polypeptide(L)'
;GAVVVGVGDGINDAPLLQAANVAVAMGRGSALAQTSADLILVRDSLDQLPEIVRIARQAQRIVKQNLAWSIAYNLAALPLAALGLVPAWLAAIGMSLSSVFVVLNATRVTRRTTTGATPRWTDARPAGAA
;
A
#
# COMPACT_ATOMS: atom_id res chain seq x y z
N GLY A 1 -6.76 -20.08 -6.52
CA GLY A 1 -5.37 -20.49 -6.34
C GLY A 1 -4.76 -19.76 -5.18
N ALA A 2 -3.74 -20.34 -4.56
CA ALA A 2 -2.97 -19.69 -3.49
C ALA A 2 -2.11 -18.56 -4.09
N VAL A 3 -1.98 -17.45 -3.37
CA VAL A 3 -1.03 -16.38 -3.72
C VAL A 3 0.33 -16.76 -3.14
N VAL A 4 1.33 -16.84 -3.99
CA VAL A 4 2.70 -17.21 -3.63
C VAL A 4 3.54 -15.96 -3.52
N VAL A 5 4.21 -15.79 -2.37
CA VAL A 5 5.21 -14.76 -2.16
C VAL A 5 6.59 -15.42 -2.25
N GLY A 6 7.39 -15.03 -3.24
CA GLY A 6 8.78 -15.47 -3.40
C GLY A 6 9.72 -14.49 -2.68
N VAL A 7 10.66 -15.01 -1.92
CA VAL A 7 11.71 -14.20 -1.27
C VAL A 7 13.08 -14.72 -1.71
N GLY A 8 13.95 -13.84 -2.16
CA GLY A 8 15.28 -14.20 -2.64
C GLY A 8 16.30 -13.09 -2.46
N ASP A 9 17.58 -13.45 -2.43
CA ASP A 9 18.70 -12.51 -2.28
C ASP A 9 19.76 -12.64 -3.38
N GLY A 10 19.72 -13.71 -4.15
CA GLY A 10 20.73 -14.07 -5.13
C GLY A 10 20.28 -14.05 -6.58
N ILE A 11 21.26 -14.18 -7.47
CA ILE A 11 21.04 -14.33 -8.91
C ILE A 11 20.26 -15.63 -9.20
N ASN A 12 20.50 -16.67 -8.40
CA ASN A 12 19.87 -17.98 -8.55
C ASN A 12 18.36 -17.95 -8.22
N ASP A 13 17.93 -16.94 -7.45
CA ASP A 13 16.53 -16.79 -7.05
C ASP A 13 15.69 -16.01 -8.08
N ALA A 14 16.31 -15.41 -9.09
CA ALA A 14 15.61 -14.64 -10.11
C ALA A 14 14.48 -15.43 -10.79
N PRO A 15 14.63 -16.72 -11.15
CA PRO A 15 13.53 -17.49 -11.72
C PRO A 15 12.38 -17.71 -10.72
N LEU A 16 12.69 -17.89 -9.41
CA LEU A 16 11.68 -18.01 -8.35
C LEU A 16 10.91 -16.70 -8.19
N LEU A 17 11.63 -15.57 -8.17
CA LEU A 17 11.03 -14.26 -8.04
C LEU A 17 10.10 -13.94 -9.22
N GLN A 18 10.51 -14.27 -10.44
CA GLN A 18 9.69 -14.08 -11.64
C GLN A 18 8.43 -14.98 -11.67
N ALA A 19 8.50 -16.16 -11.08
CA ALA A 19 7.38 -17.10 -11.04
C ALA A 19 6.40 -16.82 -9.90
N ALA A 20 6.79 -16.02 -8.89
CA ALA A 20 5.97 -15.67 -7.75
C ALA A 20 4.87 -14.67 -8.14
N ASN A 21 3.75 -14.67 -7.40
CA ASN A 21 2.72 -13.64 -7.54
C ASN A 21 3.16 -12.30 -6.93
N VAL A 22 4.04 -12.33 -5.92
CA VAL A 22 4.71 -11.18 -5.34
C VAL A 22 6.16 -11.58 -5.09
N ALA A 23 7.07 -10.83 -5.67
CA ALA A 23 8.51 -11.03 -5.54
C ALA A 23 9.11 -10.05 -4.52
N VAL A 24 9.87 -10.60 -3.57
CA VAL A 24 10.52 -9.82 -2.50
C VAL A 24 12.02 -10.08 -2.55
N ALA A 25 12.83 -9.04 -2.78
CA ALA A 25 14.28 -9.12 -2.71
C ALA A 25 14.79 -8.59 -1.38
N MET A 26 15.91 -9.17 -0.91
CA MET A 26 16.66 -8.64 0.22
C MET A 26 17.46 -7.40 -0.20
N GLY A 27 17.64 -6.42 0.69
CA GLY A 27 18.28 -5.15 0.36
C GLY A 27 19.75 -5.27 -0.01
N ARG A 28 20.43 -6.29 0.49
CA ARG A 28 21.81 -6.66 0.13
C ARG A 28 21.89 -7.70 -0.98
N GLY A 29 20.76 -8.07 -1.57
CA GLY A 29 20.68 -9.02 -2.66
C GLY A 29 21.36 -8.51 -3.93
N SER A 30 21.55 -9.41 -4.90
CA SER A 30 22.11 -9.07 -6.18
C SER A 30 21.26 -8.04 -6.93
N ALA A 31 21.90 -7.23 -7.78
CA ALA A 31 21.19 -6.25 -8.61
C ALA A 31 20.10 -6.93 -9.48
N LEU A 32 20.33 -8.16 -9.91
CA LEU A 32 19.35 -8.93 -10.70
C LEU A 32 18.13 -9.31 -9.85
N ALA A 33 18.33 -9.75 -8.59
CA ALA A 33 17.22 -10.05 -7.68
C ALA A 33 16.40 -8.79 -7.40
N GLN A 34 17.07 -7.66 -7.14
CA GLN A 34 16.39 -6.39 -6.89
C GLN A 34 15.59 -5.88 -8.09
N THR A 35 16.10 -6.04 -9.31
CA THR A 35 15.37 -5.62 -10.53
C THR A 35 14.21 -6.54 -10.89
N SER A 36 14.23 -7.78 -10.40
CA SER A 36 13.17 -8.77 -10.61
C SER A 36 12.10 -8.78 -9.51
N ALA A 37 12.27 -7.94 -8.48
CA ALA A 37 11.39 -7.93 -7.32
C ALA A 37 10.38 -6.78 -7.37
N ASP A 38 9.16 -7.05 -6.87
CA ASP A 38 8.12 -6.03 -6.66
C ASP A 38 8.38 -5.21 -5.38
N LEU A 39 9.14 -5.79 -4.43
CA LEU A 39 9.43 -5.18 -3.14
C LEU A 39 10.86 -5.48 -2.71
N ILE A 40 11.54 -4.47 -2.18
CA ILE A 40 12.90 -4.62 -1.63
C ILE A 40 12.87 -4.37 -0.12
N LEU A 41 13.32 -5.35 0.66
CA LEU A 41 13.50 -5.23 2.11
C LEU A 41 14.82 -4.49 2.39
N VAL A 42 14.74 -3.21 2.73
CA VAL A 42 15.93 -2.39 3.04
C VAL A 42 16.75 -2.95 4.20
N ARG A 43 16.08 -3.56 5.19
CA ARG A 43 16.74 -4.35 6.23
C ARG A 43 16.65 -5.81 5.83
N ASP A 44 17.76 -6.53 5.92
CA ASP A 44 17.83 -7.96 5.61
C ASP A 44 17.17 -8.81 6.74
N SER A 45 15.90 -8.53 7.00
CA SER A 45 15.11 -9.22 8.02
C SER A 45 13.71 -9.50 7.49
N LEU A 46 13.32 -10.75 7.56
CA LEU A 46 11.98 -11.23 7.20
C LEU A 46 10.91 -10.82 8.21
N ASP A 47 11.30 -10.32 9.38
CA ASP A 47 10.40 -9.87 10.45
C ASP A 47 9.49 -8.71 10.00
N GLN A 48 9.86 -8.02 8.91
CA GLN A 48 9.06 -6.94 8.33
C GLN A 48 7.89 -7.44 7.46
N LEU A 49 7.94 -8.68 6.97
CA LEU A 49 6.93 -9.23 6.06
C LEU A 49 5.51 -9.20 6.63
N PRO A 50 5.27 -9.61 7.89
CA PRO A 50 3.92 -9.54 8.48
C PRO A 50 3.38 -8.11 8.51
N GLU A 51 4.22 -7.13 8.81
CA GLU A 51 3.85 -5.73 8.86
C GLU A 51 3.51 -5.19 7.47
N ILE A 52 4.32 -5.54 6.46
CA ILE A 52 4.08 -5.18 5.06
C ILE A 52 2.73 -5.75 4.59
N VAL A 53 2.46 -7.03 4.87
CA VAL A 53 1.18 -7.67 4.53
C VAL A 53 0.02 -6.99 5.24
N ARG A 54 0.20 -6.58 6.50
CA ARG A 54 -0.81 -5.85 7.26
C ARG A 54 -1.13 -4.50 6.61
N ILE A 55 -0.10 -3.74 6.23
CA ILE A 55 -0.24 -2.45 5.55
C ILE A 55 -0.92 -2.61 4.20
N ALA A 56 -0.50 -3.58 3.40
CA ALA A 56 -1.08 -3.87 2.09
C ALA A 56 -2.58 -4.22 2.20
N ARG A 57 -2.95 -5.07 3.15
CA ARG A 57 -4.37 -5.41 3.41
C ARG A 57 -5.19 -4.20 3.86
N GLN A 58 -4.61 -3.33 4.68
CA GLN A 58 -5.25 -2.09 5.12
C GLN A 58 -5.46 -1.15 3.94
N ALA A 59 -4.43 -0.93 3.11
CA ALA A 59 -4.53 -0.11 1.90
C ALA A 59 -5.62 -0.64 0.96
N GLN A 60 -5.66 -1.95 0.73
CA GLN A 60 -6.67 -2.58 -0.11
C GLN A 60 -8.11 -2.39 0.43
N ARG A 61 -8.29 -2.44 1.76
CA ARG A 61 -9.61 -2.16 2.38
C ARG A 61 -10.04 -0.71 2.12
N ILE A 62 -9.11 0.24 2.25
CA ILE A 62 -9.40 1.66 2.04
C ILE A 62 -9.71 1.93 0.56
N VAL A 63 -8.97 1.32 -0.37
CA VAL A 63 -9.27 1.39 -1.81
C VAL A 63 -10.68 0.87 -2.10
N LYS A 64 -11.05 -0.30 -1.57
CA LYS A 64 -12.40 -0.86 -1.71
C LYS A 64 -13.49 0.05 -1.13
N GLN A 65 -13.25 0.66 0.03
CA GLN A 65 -14.17 1.62 0.64
C GLN A 65 -14.35 2.86 -0.22
N ASN A 66 -13.26 3.43 -0.74
CA ASN A 66 -13.30 4.60 -1.60
C ASN A 66 -14.03 4.30 -2.91
N LEU A 67 -13.76 3.13 -3.50
CA LEU A 67 -14.45 2.70 -4.72
C LEU A 67 -15.95 2.48 -4.49
N ALA A 68 -16.31 1.80 -3.41
CA ALA A 68 -17.71 1.59 -3.05
C ALA A 68 -18.44 2.92 -2.80
N TRP A 69 -17.81 3.85 -2.11
CA TRP A 69 -18.34 5.19 -1.90
C TRP A 69 -18.54 5.94 -3.22
N SER A 70 -17.54 5.91 -4.11
CA SER A 70 -17.62 6.58 -5.42
C SER A 70 -18.75 6.01 -6.28
N ILE A 71 -18.88 4.68 -6.32
CA ILE A 71 -19.96 4.00 -7.06
C ILE A 71 -21.32 4.38 -6.47
N ALA A 72 -21.49 4.31 -5.15
CA ALA A 72 -22.74 4.63 -4.48
C ALA A 72 -23.16 6.09 -4.72
N TYR A 73 -22.20 7.02 -4.59
CA TYR A 73 -22.45 8.44 -4.86
C TYR A 73 -22.87 8.67 -6.30
N ASN A 74 -22.16 8.12 -7.28
CA ASN A 74 -22.48 8.29 -8.68
C ASN A 74 -23.83 7.64 -9.04
N LEU A 75 -24.11 6.44 -8.50
CA LEU A 75 -25.37 5.75 -8.75
C LEU A 75 -26.60 6.52 -8.19
N ALA A 76 -26.41 7.26 -7.11
CA ALA A 76 -27.47 8.12 -6.56
C ALA A 76 -27.55 9.48 -7.28
N ALA A 77 -26.40 10.12 -7.50
CA ALA A 77 -26.35 11.49 -8.02
C ALA A 77 -26.72 11.60 -9.51
N LEU A 78 -26.29 10.64 -10.33
CA LEU A 78 -26.52 10.70 -11.79
C LEU A 78 -28.00 10.65 -12.18
N PRO A 79 -28.83 9.73 -11.64
CA PRO A 79 -30.26 9.71 -11.96
C PRO A 79 -30.97 10.99 -11.50
N LEU A 80 -30.63 11.51 -10.33
CA LEU A 80 -31.24 12.75 -9.81
C LEU A 80 -30.86 13.96 -10.67
N ALA A 81 -29.61 14.02 -11.13
CA ALA A 81 -29.16 15.06 -12.04
C ALA A 81 -29.83 14.95 -13.42
N ALA A 82 -29.99 13.74 -13.96
CA ALA A 82 -30.66 13.49 -15.23
C ALA A 82 -32.14 13.89 -15.20
N LEU A 83 -32.80 13.77 -14.06
CA LEU A 83 -34.18 14.23 -13.84
C LEU A 83 -34.29 15.74 -13.60
N GLY A 84 -33.16 16.47 -13.61
CA GLY A 84 -33.16 17.92 -13.36
C GLY A 84 -33.42 18.33 -11.91
N LEU A 85 -33.40 17.37 -10.98
CA LEU A 85 -33.67 17.60 -9.56
C LEU A 85 -32.48 18.19 -8.80
N VAL A 86 -31.30 18.18 -9.39
CA VAL A 86 -30.05 18.67 -8.78
C VAL A 86 -29.56 19.90 -9.52
N PRO A 87 -29.58 21.10 -8.91
CA PRO A 87 -28.99 22.28 -9.51
C PRO A 87 -27.46 22.17 -9.60
N ALA A 88 -26.83 22.78 -10.59
CA ALA A 88 -25.41 22.65 -10.89
C ALA A 88 -24.49 22.98 -9.69
N TRP A 89 -24.82 24.01 -8.90
CA TRP A 89 -24.04 24.39 -7.73
C TRP A 89 -24.04 23.29 -6.63
N LEU A 90 -25.18 22.61 -6.45
CA LEU A 90 -25.30 21.52 -5.48
C LEU A 90 -24.49 20.28 -5.93
N ALA A 91 -24.53 19.98 -7.24
CA ALA A 91 -23.70 18.92 -7.81
C ALA A 91 -22.20 19.21 -7.61
N ALA A 92 -21.76 20.47 -7.83
CA ALA A 92 -20.37 20.87 -7.63
C ALA A 92 -19.91 20.72 -6.17
N ILE A 93 -20.74 21.14 -5.21
CA ILE A 93 -20.45 20.96 -3.77
C ILE A 93 -20.37 19.47 -3.41
N GLY A 94 -21.34 18.67 -3.85
CA GLY A 94 -21.38 17.23 -3.58
C GLY A 94 -20.14 16.51 -4.12
N MET A 95 -19.71 16.84 -5.32
CA MET A 95 -18.49 16.27 -5.93
C MET A 95 -17.23 16.67 -5.15
N SER A 96 -17.13 17.92 -4.71
CA SER A 96 -16.01 18.42 -3.91
C SER A 96 -15.95 17.73 -2.55
N LEU A 97 -17.08 17.59 -1.85
CA LEU A 97 -17.16 16.90 -0.57
C LEU A 97 -16.81 15.42 -0.71
N SER A 98 -17.28 14.75 -1.78
CA SER A 98 -16.93 13.36 -2.07
C SER A 98 -15.43 13.19 -2.27
N SER A 99 -14.78 14.08 -3.00
CA SER A 99 -13.33 14.07 -3.21
C SER A 99 -12.56 14.26 -1.91
N VAL A 100 -12.97 15.22 -1.07
CA VAL A 100 -12.37 15.45 0.26
C VAL A 100 -12.51 14.21 1.14
N PHE A 101 -13.68 13.57 1.14
CA PHE A 101 -13.92 12.35 1.91
C PHE A 101 -12.96 11.21 1.49
N VAL A 102 -12.81 10.98 0.18
CA VAL A 102 -11.90 9.95 -0.37
C VAL A 102 -10.46 10.24 0.03
N VAL A 103 -10.00 11.48 -0.09
CA VAL A 103 -8.64 11.89 0.31
C VAL A 103 -8.43 11.69 1.81
N LEU A 104 -9.34 12.16 2.66
CA LEU A 104 -9.24 11.98 4.11
C LEU A 104 -9.25 10.51 4.53
N ASN A 105 -10.04 9.68 3.84
CA ASN A 105 -10.03 8.23 4.10
C ASN A 105 -8.71 7.60 3.68
N ALA A 106 -8.11 8.02 2.56
CA ALA A 106 -6.83 7.53 2.08
C ALA A 106 -5.67 7.85 3.04
N THR A 107 -5.67 9.02 3.70
CA THR A 107 -4.64 9.40 4.67
C THR A 107 -4.61 8.51 5.92
N ARG A 108 -5.64 7.72 6.19
CA ARG A 108 -5.67 6.77 7.30
C ARG A 108 -4.63 5.65 7.17
N VAL A 109 -4.18 5.33 5.94
CA VAL A 109 -3.09 4.38 5.73
C VAL A 109 -1.82 4.89 6.39
N THR A 110 -1.45 6.15 6.10
CA THR A 110 -0.19 6.74 6.54
C THR A 110 -0.13 6.97 8.05
N ARG A 111 -1.23 7.37 8.68
CA ARG A 111 -1.25 7.67 10.12
C ARG A 111 -0.98 6.45 11.00
N ARG A 112 -1.34 5.24 10.56
CA ARG A 112 -1.12 4.00 11.33
C ARG A 112 0.25 3.39 11.12
N THR A 113 0.92 3.69 10.00
CA THR A 113 2.29 3.24 9.76
C THR A 113 3.32 4.03 10.57
N THR A 114 3.05 5.29 10.90
CA THR A 114 3.97 6.14 11.66
C THR A 114 3.99 5.81 13.17
N THR A 115 2.94 5.21 13.71
CA THR A 115 2.83 4.94 15.15
C THR A 115 3.55 3.65 15.60
N GLY A 116 3.96 2.78 14.66
CA GLY A 116 4.61 1.50 14.96
C GLY A 116 6.11 1.43 14.67
N ALA A 117 6.69 2.45 14.06
CA ALA A 117 8.08 2.44 13.64
C ALA A 117 8.88 3.59 14.28
N THR A 118 9.12 3.50 15.58
CA THR A 118 10.35 4.11 16.10
C THR A 118 11.52 3.22 15.65
N PRO A 119 12.40 3.70 14.77
CA PRO A 119 13.58 2.93 14.41
C PRO A 119 14.47 2.82 15.67
N ARG A 120 14.58 1.65 16.24
CA ARG A 120 15.58 1.33 17.27
C ARG A 120 16.99 1.29 16.66
N TRP A 121 17.43 2.37 16.04
CA TRP A 121 18.81 2.48 15.55
C TRP A 121 19.74 3.15 16.59
N THR A 122 19.20 3.59 17.72
CA THR A 122 19.99 4.18 18.81
C THR A 122 20.75 3.16 19.64
N ASP A 123 20.51 1.85 19.49
CA ASP A 123 21.16 0.82 20.30
C ASP A 123 22.33 0.12 19.59
N ALA A 124 22.70 0.52 18.39
CA ALA A 124 23.95 0.10 17.77
C ALA A 124 25.11 0.89 18.37
N ARG A 125 25.51 0.57 19.60
CA ARG A 125 26.83 0.92 20.09
C ARG A 125 27.86 0.30 19.14
N PRO A 126 28.84 1.07 18.61
CA PRO A 126 29.95 0.46 17.90
C PRO A 126 30.70 -0.45 18.88
N ALA A 127 30.66 -1.76 18.63
CA ALA A 127 31.53 -2.71 19.27
C ALA A 127 32.95 -2.42 18.76
N GLY A 128 33.73 -1.69 19.56
CA GLY A 128 35.12 -1.42 19.24
C GLY A 128 35.60 -0.07 19.74
N ALA A 129 35.58 0.15 21.05
CA ALA A 129 36.43 1.15 21.68
C ALA A 129 36.94 0.52 22.99
N ALA A 130 38.00 -0.29 22.87
CA ALA A 130 38.93 -0.61 23.92
C ALA A 130 40.30 -0.67 23.27
#